data_938c06aa2003614255c353df619f90ad
#
_entry.id   938c06aa2003614255c353df619f90ad
#
_cell.length_a   1.000
_cell.length_b   1.000
_cell.length_c   1.000
_cell.angle_alpha   90.00
_cell.angle_beta   90.00
_cell.angle_gamma   90.00
#
_symmetry.space_group_name_H-M   'P 1'
#
loop_
_entity.id
_entity.type
_entity.pdbx_description
1 polymer ?
#
loop_
_entity_poly.entity_id
_entity_poly.type
_entity_poly.pdbx_seq_one_letter_code
_entity_poly.pdbx_strand_id
1 'polypeptide(L)'
;MVLLQNTGDLLPLRDAQKIAVIGRLADTPNTGDDGSSDTRPAHVVTPLEGIQAALEGRAEVLHDDGSDLERAKATARATDAVVLVVGYDYKDEGEFLDPDTMQGLAFLFPAPSPEETPIVQAFMQGMAERPDDESGTYSSPLSGGDRDRLTLHPDDETLIQAIAAVNPQTIVAVMGGSGVIMEAWRERVPAILMLWYPGMEGGHALADILLGRVNPSGKLPLVIPRRAADLPFFDRDATEIEYDLWHGYRKLERDGSTPAFPFGFGLSYTSFRYANLALDQNQLGPSETLQVSLDVSNTGARAGEEVVQLYVSAIGSAVERAPKELKAFTRIALEPGETRTVQLAVPTSRLAYYDETQADFVVEPLEYELFVGTHSLDPHALKARFVVRGN
;
A
#
# COMPACT_ATOMS: atom_id res chain seq x y z
N MET A 1 3.42 -4.97 4.38
CA MET A 1 2.28 -4.45 5.18
C MET A 1 2.59 -3.06 5.67
N VAL A 2 1.56 -2.21 5.86
CA VAL A 2 1.72 -0.82 6.32
C VAL A 2 0.78 -0.56 7.49
N LEU A 3 1.31 -0.09 8.61
CA LEU A 3 0.51 0.35 9.75
C LEU A 3 0.03 1.78 9.48
N LEU A 4 -1.28 1.95 9.28
CA LEU A 4 -1.89 3.24 8.93
C LEU A 4 -2.41 4.00 10.16
N GLN A 5 -2.87 3.28 11.16
CA GLN A 5 -3.42 3.88 12.38
C GLN A 5 -3.11 3.00 13.59
N ASN A 6 -2.78 3.62 14.74
CA ASN A 6 -2.55 2.93 16.01
C ASN A 6 -2.83 3.88 17.17
N THR A 7 -4.10 4.22 17.35
CA THR A 7 -4.55 5.14 18.40
C THR A 7 -4.50 4.45 19.77
N GLY A 8 -3.92 5.13 20.74
CA GLY A 8 -3.80 4.61 22.11
C GLY A 8 -2.83 3.43 22.26
N ASP A 9 -1.92 3.26 21.29
CA ASP A 9 -0.91 2.19 21.28
C ASP A 9 -1.52 0.79 21.47
N LEU A 10 -2.69 0.54 20.84
CA LEU A 10 -3.35 -0.76 20.86
C LEU A 10 -2.42 -1.87 20.34
N LEU A 11 -1.70 -1.57 19.27
CA LEU A 11 -0.67 -2.46 18.74
C LEU A 11 0.72 -2.06 19.26
N PRO A 12 1.58 -3.02 19.54
CA PRO A 12 1.36 -4.47 19.48
C PRO A 12 0.51 -4.98 20.64
N LEU A 13 -0.29 -6.00 20.38
CA LEU A 13 -1.09 -6.70 21.39
C LEU A 13 -0.15 -7.33 22.43
N ARG A 14 -0.33 -7.01 23.71
CA ARG A 14 0.59 -7.47 24.77
C ARG A 14 -0.06 -8.48 25.72
N ASP A 15 -1.28 -8.19 26.15
CA ASP A 15 -1.92 -8.88 27.28
C ASP A 15 -3.26 -9.54 26.91
N ALA A 16 -3.63 -9.58 25.63
CA ALA A 16 -4.86 -10.21 25.19
C ALA A 16 -4.80 -11.73 25.42
N GLN A 17 -5.75 -12.25 26.19
CA GLN A 17 -5.89 -13.68 26.47
C GLN A 17 -6.87 -14.36 25.52
N LYS A 18 -7.74 -13.56 24.89
CA LYS A 18 -8.75 -14.04 23.96
C LYS A 18 -8.91 -13.07 22.81
N ILE A 19 -8.68 -13.56 21.61
CA ILE A 19 -8.71 -12.75 20.38
C ILE A 19 -9.73 -13.34 19.41
N ALA A 20 -10.56 -12.49 18.80
CA ALA A 20 -11.37 -12.89 17.66
C ALA A 20 -10.68 -12.53 16.35
N VAL A 21 -10.72 -13.44 15.38
CA VAL A 21 -10.34 -13.18 13.98
C VAL A 21 -11.62 -13.31 13.15
N ILE A 22 -12.09 -12.19 12.62
CA ILE A 22 -13.42 -12.11 12.00
C ILE A 22 -13.31 -11.59 10.57
N GLY A 23 -14.14 -12.11 9.69
CA GLY A 23 -14.27 -11.65 8.30
C GLY A 23 -14.03 -12.75 7.28
N ARG A 24 -14.56 -12.53 6.10
CA ARG A 24 -14.50 -13.48 4.97
C ARG A 24 -13.06 -13.88 4.62
N LEU A 25 -12.14 -12.91 4.64
CA LEU A 25 -10.73 -13.11 4.30
C LEU A 25 -9.87 -13.61 5.48
N ALA A 26 -10.48 -13.87 6.65
CA ALA A 26 -9.76 -14.33 7.82
C ALA A 26 -9.17 -15.72 7.61
N ASP A 27 -9.91 -16.61 6.95
CA ASP A 27 -9.54 -18.01 6.70
C ASP A 27 -9.64 -18.38 5.22
N THR A 28 -9.41 -17.42 4.34
CA THR A 28 -9.40 -17.61 2.89
C THR A 28 -8.00 -17.37 2.36
N PRO A 29 -7.39 -18.31 1.62
CA PRO A 29 -6.18 -18.05 0.87
C PRO A 29 -6.39 -16.86 -0.08
N ASN A 30 -5.50 -15.88 -0.01
CA ASN A 30 -5.59 -14.68 -0.84
C ASN A 30 -4.18 -14.19 -1.19
N THR A 31 -3.69 -14.59 -2.36
CA THR A 31 -2.31 -14.34 -2.79
C THR A 31 -2.17 -13.30 -3.88
N GLY A 32 -3.26 -12.88 -4.48
CA GLY A 32 -3.23 -11.88 -5.55
C GLY A 32 -4.49 -11.90 -6.41
N ASP A 33 -4.32 -11.45 -7.64
CA ASP A 33 -5.36 -11.31 -8.66
C ASP A 33 -5.64 -12.61 -9.44
N ASP A 34 -4.87 -13.67 -9.20
CA ASP A 34 -4.96 -14.99 -9.84
C ASP A 34 -4.94 -14.97 -11.39
N GLY A 35 -4.48 -13.85 -11.98
CA GLY A 35 -4.31 -13.69 -13.42
C GLY A 35 -2.89 -14.05 -13.87
N SER A 36 -2.31 -13.20 -14.73
CA SER A 36 -0.94 -13.37 -15.23
C SER A 36 0.13 -13.29 -14.12
N SER A 37 -0.21 -12.74 -12.96
CA SER A 37 0.65 -12.64 -11.77
C SER A 37 0.54 -13.85 -10.82
N ASP A 38 -0.28 -14.86 -11.12
CA ASP A 38 -0.48 -16.03 -10.27
C ASP A 38 0.84 -16.77 -9.99
N THR A 39 1.18 -16.93 -8.72
CA THR A 39 2.44 -17.52 -8.27
C THR A 39 2.36 -18.99 -7.90
N ARG A 40 1.17 -19.57 -7.78
CA ARG A 40 0.92 -20.98 -7.40
C ARG A 40 1.78 -21.45 -6.23
N PRO A 41 1.61 -20.88 -5.03
CA PRO A 41 2.39 -21.24 -3.86
C PRO A 41 2.11 -22.69 -3.44
N ALA A 42 3.10 -23.35 -2.83
CA ALA A 42 2.95 -24.72 -2.31
C ALA A 42 1.97 -24.80 -1.13
N HIS A 43 1.79 -23.71 -0.42
CA HIS A 43 0.82 -23.53 0.67
C HIS A 43 0.54 -22.03 0.85
N VAL A 44 -0.55 -21.71 1.49
CA VAL A 44 -0.89 -20.33 1.91
C VAL A 44 -1.27 -20.37 3.38
N VAL A 45 -0.61 -19.57 4.18
CA VAL A 45 -0.94 -19.38 5.60
C VAL A 45 -1.94 -18.24 5.71
N THR A 46 -3.18 -18.55 6.03
CA THR A 46 -4.23 -17.55 6.21
C THR A 46 -3.97 -16.68 7.45
N PRO A 47 -4.58 -15.48 7.56
CA PRO A 47 -4.54 -14.67 8.76
C PRO A 47 -4.91 -15.45 10.03
N LEU A 48 -5.96 -16.26 9.97
CA LEU A 48 -6.41 -17.09 11.09
C LEU A 48 -5.35 -18.09 11.49
N GLU A 49 -4.83 -18.88 10.55
CA GLU A 49 -3.79 -19.88 10.82
C GLU A 49 -2.54 -19.26 11.42
N GLY A 50 -2.05 -18.14 10.85
CA GLY A 50 -0.86 -17.45 11.34
C GLY A 50 -1.04 -16.93 12.77
N ILE A 51 -2.23 -16.36 13.10
CA ILE A 51 -2.53 -15.86 14.44
C ILE A 51 -2.69 -17.02 15.41
N GLN A 52 -3.38 -18.11 15.03
CA GLN A 52 -3.52 -19.30 15.86
C GLN A 52 -2.17 -19.94 16.21
N ALA A 53 -1.32 -20.14 15.20
CA ALA A 53 0.03 -20.68 15.40
C ALA A 53 0.89 -19.79 16.32
N ALA A 54 0.81 -18.46 16.15
CA ALA A 54 1.60 -17.53 16.95
C ALA A 54 1.14 -17.45 18.41
N LEU A 55 -0.12 -17.76 18.69
CA LEU A 55 -0.74 -17.69 20.02
C LEU A 55 -0.95 -19.06 20.68
N GLU A 56 -0.54 -20.14 20.05
CA GLU A 56 -0.68 -21.50 20.59
C GLU A 56 -0.14 -21.58 22.02
N GLY A 57 -0.99 -22.06 22.95
CA GLY A 57 -0.70 -22.15 24.37
C GLY A 57 -0.59 -20.81 25.13
N ARG A 58 -0.89 -19.68 24.50
CA ARG A 58 -0.81 -18.32 25.08
C ARG A 58 -2.15 -17.64 25.21
N ALA A 59 -3.00 -17.71 24.18
CA ALA A 59 -4.30 -17.09 24.15
C ALA A 59 -5.30 -17.97 23.37
N GLU A 60 -6.58 -17.79 23.67
CA GLU A 60 -7.67 -18.41 22.92
C GLU A 60 -7.96 -17.58 21.66
N VAL A 61 -8.04 -18.24 20.51
CA VAL A 61 -8.41 -17.60 19.24
C VAL A 61 -9.78 -18.09 18.78
N LEU A 62 -10.74 -17.19 18.71
CA LEU A 62 -12.06 -17.45 18.15
C LEU A 62 -12.11 -17.00 16.71
N HIS A 63 -12.90 -17.68 15.89
CA HIS A 63 -13.12 -17.32 14.48
C HIS A 63 -14.60 -17.12 14.19
N ASP A 64 -14.91 -16.18 13.29
CA ASP A 64 -16.21 -15.98 12.65
C ASP A 64 -16.01 -15.44 11.23
N ASP A 65 -16.70 -16.01 10.26
CA ASP A 65 -16.59 -15.57 8.86
C ASP A 65 -17.23 -14.21 8.55
N GLY A 66 -17.94 -13.64 9.53
CA GLY A 66 -18.64 -12.35 9.40
C GLY A 66 -19.95 -12.38 8.62
N SER A 67 -20.37 -13.55 8.13
CA SER A 67 -21.61 -13.69 7.32
C SER A 67 -22.90 -13.45 8.12
N ASP A 68 -22.88 -13.69 9.43
CA ASP A 68 -23.96 -13.38 10.36
C ASP A 68 -23.51 -12.30 11.35
N LEU A 69 -24.06 -11.10 11.20
CA LEU A 69 -23.66 -9.93 11.97
C LEU A 69 -23.86 -10.08 13.50
N GLU A 70 -24.95 -10.74 13.94
CA GLU A 70 -25.20 -10.92 15.37
C GLU A 70 -24.28 -11.98 15.96
N ARG A 71 -23.96 -13.04 15.24
CA ARG A 71 -22.97 -14.04 15.65
C ARG A 71 -21.57 -13.39 15.72
N ALA A 72 -21.17 -12.63 14.72
CA ALA A 72 -19.89 -11.90 14.70
C ALA A 72 -19.77 -10.91 15.89
N LYS A 73 -20.84 -10.16 16.19
CA LYS A 73 -20.90 -9.28 17.37
C LYS A 73 -20.82 -10.04 18.69
N ALA A 74 -21.45 -11.20 18.78
CA ALA A 74 -21.36 -12.04 19.98
C ALA A 74 -19.93 -12.56 20.17
N THR A 75 -19.27 -13.01 19.12
CA THR A 75 -17.86 -13.41 19.12
C THR A 75 -16.96 -12.25 19.55
N ALA A 76 -17.18 -11.06 18.99
CA ALA A 76 -16.39 -9.86 19.33
C ALA A 76 -16.54 -9.44 20.80
N ARG A 77 -17.77 -9.52 21.37
CA ARG A 77 -18.01 -9.20 22.81
C ARG A 77 -17.35 -10.18 23.76
N ALA A 78 -17.10 -11.40 23.30
CA ALA A 78 -16.51 -12.46 24.12
C ALA A 78 -14.98 -12.43 24.16
N THR A 79 -14.35 -11.43 23.53
CA THR A 79 -12.89 -11.36 23.35
C THR A 79 -12.32 -10.02 23.78
N ASP A 80 -11.02 -10.02 24.12
CA ASP A 80 -10.28 -8.83 24.56
C ASP A 80 -9.97 -7.90 23.39
N ALA A 81 -9.69 -8.50 22.21
CA ALA A 81 -9.40 -7.76 20.99
C ALA A 81 -9.96 -8.50 19.76
N VAL A 82 -10.22 -7.75 18.70
CA VAL A 82 -10.72 -8.27 17.41
C VAL A 82 -9.78 -7.87 16.30
N VAL A 83 -9.43 -8.83 15.45
CA VAL A 83 -8.76 -8.61 14.17
C VAL A 83 -9.80 -8.86 13.07
N LEU A 84 -10.27 -7.79 12.44
CA LEU A 84 -11.14 -7.87 11.27
C LEU A 84 -10.29 -7.98 10.02
N VAL A 85 -10.47 -9.03 9.23
CA VAL A 85 -9.80 -9.22 7.95
C VAL A 85 -10.81 -9.05 6.82
N VAL A 86 -10.69 -7.94 6.12
CA VAL A 86 -11.65 -7.46 5.11
C VAL A 86 -10.93 -7.01 3.85
N GLY A 87 -11.65 -6.78 2.79
CA GLY A 87 -11.08 -6.26 1.55
C GLY A 87 -11.47 -7.06 0.32
N TYR A 88 -10.55 -7.12 -0.60
CA TYR A 88 -10.74 -7.67 -1.93
C TYR A 88 -9.95 -8.96 -2.14
N ASP A 89 -10.43 -9.80 -3.05
CA ASP A 89 -9.74 -10.99 -3.55
C ASP A 89 -9.76 -10.99 -5.09
N TYR A 90 -9.34 -12.10 -5.70
CA TYR A 90 -9.27 -12.24 -7.15
C TYR A 90 -10.65 -12.06 -7.86
N LYS A 91 -11.76 -12.30 -7.17
CA LYS A 91 -13.10 -12.11 -7.74
C LYS A 91 -13.42 -10.63 -7.94
N ASP A 92 -12.77 -9.77 -7.18
CA ASP A 92 -12.94 -8.33 -7.22
C ASP A 92 -11.88 -7.61 -8.07
N GLU A 93 -10.64 -8.09 -8.03
CA GLU A 93 -9.45 -7.45 -8.62
C GLU A 93 -8.69 -8.40 -9.58
N GLY A 94 -9.26 -9.55 -9.90
CA GLY A 94 -8.64 -10.52 -10.78
C GLY A 94 -8.57 -10.04 -12.23
N GLU A 95 -7.57 -10.51 -12.95
CA GLU A 95 -7.42 -10.20 -14.37
C GLU A 95 -8.57 -10.80 -15.16
N PHE A 96 -9.40 -9.95 -15.74
CA PHE A 96 -10.52 -10.36 -16.59
C PHE A 96 -10.09 -10.41 -18.05
N LEU A 97 -10.16 -11.60 -18.63
CA LEU A 97 -9.94 -11.79 -20.06
C LEU A 97 -11.30 -11.99 -20.75
N ASP A 98 -11.82 -10.92 -21.33
CA ASP A 98 -13.04 -10.98 -22.14
C ASP A 98 -12.84 -11.96 -23.32
N PRO A 99 -13.72 -12.97 -23.50
CA PRO A 99 -13.62 -13.95 -24.56
C PRO A 99 -13.59 -13.34 -25.97
N ASP A 100 -14.32 -12.24 -26.19
CA ASP A 100 -14.36 -11.56 -27.50
C ASP A 100 -13.02 -10.85 -27.77
N THR A 101 -12.41 -10.25 -26.75
CA THR A 101 -11.05 -9.67 -26.83
C THR A 101 -10.01 -10.76 -27.08
N MET A 102 -10.08 -11.89 -26.41
CA MET A 102 -9.19 -13.03 -26.66
C MET A 102 -9.32 -13.55 -28.07
N GLN A 103 -10.53 -13.64 -28.62
CA GLN A 103 -10.74 -14.00 -30.02
C GLN A 103 -10.13 -12.96 -30.97
N GLY A 104 -10.29 -11.68 -30.67
CA GLY A 104 -9.68 -10.57 -31.40
C GLY A 104 -8.14 -10.59 -31.40
N LEU A 105 -7.53 -11.11 -30.33
CA LEU A 105 -6.08 -11.25 -30.16
C LEU A 105 -5.52 -12.59 -30.66
N ALA A 106 -6.36 -13.50 -31.16
CA ALA A 106 -5.94 -14.82 -31.61
C ALA A 106 -4.82 -14.78 -32.69
N PHE A 107 -4.73 -13.69 -33.47
CA PHE A 107 -3.68 -13.49 -34.45
C PHE A 107 -2.28 -13.31 -33.84
N LEU A 108 -2.17 -12.97 -32.57
CA LEU A 108 -0.89 -12.84 -31.85
C LEU A 108 -0.31 -14.21 -31.45
N PHE A 109 -1.13 -15.24 -31.45
CA PHE A 109 -0.69 -16.58 -31.13
C PHE A 109 -0.42 -17.37 -32.42
N PRO A 110 0.73 -18.03 -32.55
CA PRO A 110 0.96 -18.91 -33.69
C PRO A 110 -0.11 -20.00 -33.72
N ALA A 111 -0.62 -20.28 -34.92
CA ALA A 111 -1.58 -21.36 -35.06
C ALA A 111 -0.91 -22.68 -34.59
N PRO A 112 -1.57 -23.47 -33.74
CA PRO A 112 -1.00 -24.72 -33.28
C PRO A 112 -0.81 -25.67 -34.51
N SER A 113 0.26 -26.42 -34.46
CA SER A 113 0.47 -27.49 -35.43
C SER A 113 -0.65 -28.54 -35.35
N PRO A 114 -0.84 -29.40 -36.35
CA PRO A 114 -1.84 -30.47 -36.28
C PRO A 114 -1.64 -31.41 -35.08
N GLU A 115 -0.40 -31.57 -34.63
CA GLU A 115 -0.06 -32.40 -33.45
C GLU A 115 -0.37 -31.68 -32.13
N GLU A 116 -0.25 -30.37 -32.08
CA GLU A 116 -0.52 -29.54 -30.89
C GLU A 116 -2.01 -29.19 -30.75
N THR A 117 -2.75 -29.16 -31.85
CA THR A 117 -4.18 -28.78 -31.85
C THR A 117 -5.01 -29.54 -30.81
N PRO A 118 -4.90 -30.87 -30.66
CA PRO A 118 -5.66 -31.58 -29.62
C PRO A 118 -5.26 -31.17 -28.18
N ILE A 119 -3.97 -30.87 -27.97
CA ILE A 119 -3.43 -30.45 -26.66
C ILE A 119 -3.98 -29.08 -26.30
N VAL A 120 -3.94 -28.14 -27.28
CA VAL A 120 -4.48 -26.78 -27.07
C VAL A 120 -5.98 -26.82 -26.84
N GLN A 121 -6.72 -27.63 -27.60
CA GLN A 121 -8.17 -27.79 -27.40
C GLN A 121 -8.50 -28.37 -26.01
N ALA A 122 -7.78 -29.42 -25.60
CA ALA A 122 -7.96 -30.02 -24.27
C ALA A 122 -7.62 -29.02 -23.13
N PHE A 123 -6.59 -28.20 -23.33
CA PHE A 123 -6.21 -27.13 -22.40
C PHE A 123 -7.31 -26.07 -22.30
N MET A 124 -7.79 -25.56 -23.44
CA MET A 124 -8.86 -24.55 -23.48
C MET A 124 -10.17 -25.08 -22.89
N GLN A 125 -10.52 -26.33 -23.19
CA GLN A 125 -11.69 -26.98 -22.61
C GLN A 125 -11.50 -27.18 -21.10
N GLY A 126 -10.33 -27.61 -20.64
CA GLY A 126 -10.03 -27.75 -19.21
C GLY A 126 -10.06 -26.41 -18.46
N MET A 127 -9.73 -25.30 -19.11
CA MET A 127 -9.88 -23.96 -18.53
C MET A 127 -11.35 -23.54 -18.42
N ALA A 128 -12.16 -23.85 -19.43
CA ALA A 128 -13.59 -23.50 -19.45
C ALA A 128 -14.44 -24.37 -18.50
N GLU A 129 -14.01 -25.60 -18.23
CA GLU A 129 -14.74 -26.57 -17.37
C GLU A 129 -14.26 -26.55 -15.91
N ARG A 130 -13.25 -25.77 -15.55
CA ARG A 130 -12.82 -25.66 -14.14
C ARG A 130 -13.90 -24.93 -13.35
N PRO A 131 -14.53 -25.60 -12.36
CA PRO A 131 -15.36 -24.89 -11.41
C PRO A 131 -14.47 -23.90 -10.64
N ASP A 132 -15.03 -22.76 -10.23
CA ASP A 132 -14.39 -21.92 -9.24
C ASP A 132 -14.00 -22.79 -8.07
N ASP A 133 -12.70 -22.90 -7.82
CA ASP A 133 -12.21 -23.68 -6.69
C ASP A 133 -12.56 -22.93 -5.41
N GLU A 134 -13.48 -23.46 -4.62
CA GLU A 134 -13.87 -22.90 -3.33
C GLU A 134 -12.66 -22.75 -2.36
N SER A 135 -11.55 -23.43 -2.64
CA SER A 135 -10.32 -23.31 -1.87
C SER A 135 -9.55 -22.00 -2.14
N GLY A 136 -9.90 -21.25 -3.18
CA GLY A 136 -9.19 -20.03 -3.58
C GLY A 136 -7.76 -20.26 -4.10
N THR A 137 -7.39 -21.52 -4.35
CA THR A 137 -6.04 -21.89 -4.81
C THR A 137 -5.89 -21.81 -6.33
N TYR A 138 -7.01 -21.88 -7.06
CA TYR A 138 -7.03 -21.79 -8.53
C TYR A 138 -8.32 -21.11 -8.98
N SER A 139 -8.21 -19.94 -9.61
CA SER A 139 -9.33 -19.31 -10.31
C SER A 139 -9.31 -19.62 -11.80
N SER A 140 -10.49 -19.54 -12.43
CA SER A 140 -10.55 -19.48 -13.88
C SER A 140 -10.03 -18.10 -14.33
N PRO A 141 -9.17 -18.00 -15.35
CA PRO A 141 -8.77 -16.71 -15.91
C PRO A 141 -9.94 -15.94 -16.54
N LEU A 142 -11.13 -16.54 -16.56
CA LEU A 142 -12.37 -15.89 -16.99
C LEU A 142 -13.22 -15.40 -15.82
N SER A 143 -12.79 -15.64 -14.56
CA SER A 143 -13.44 -15.14 -13.35
C SER A 143 -12.59 -14.06 -12.73
N GLY A 144 -13.14 -12.89 -12.56
CA GLY A 144 -12.46 -11.73 -12.02
C GLY A 144 -12.96 -10.45 -12.68
N GLY A 145 -12.33 -9.37 -12.43
CA GLY A 145 -12.64 -8.07 -13.00
C GLY A 145 -12.07 -6.93 -12.18
N ASP A 146 -12.16 -5.72 -12.72
CA ASP A 146 -11.77 -4.52 -11.99
C ASP A 146 -12.83 -4.16 -10.95
N ARG A 147 -12.38 -3.60 -9.84
CA ARG A 147 -13.28 -3.03 -8.84
C ARG A 147 -14.12 -1.92 -9.45
N ASP A 148 -15.41 -1.91 -9.12
CA ASP A 148 -16.34 -0.84 -9.49
C ASP A 148 -16.35 0.34 -8.49
N ARG A 149 -15.57 0.23 -7.39
CA ARG A 149 -15.54 1.20 -6.30
C ARG A 149 -14.15 1.33 -5.67
N LEU A 150 -13.92 2.46 -5.02
CA LEU A 150 -12.69 2.72 -4.26
C LEU A 150 -12.86 2.55 -2.73
N THR A 151 -14.08 2.24 -2.26
CA THR A 151 -14.40 1.88 -0.87
C THR A 151 -14.41 0.37 -0.72
N LEU A 152 -14.42 -0.15 0.48
CA LEU A 152 -14.70 -1.58 0.71
C LEU A 152 -16.11 -1.97 0.24
N HIS A 153 -16.39 -3.27 0.20
CA HIS A 153 -17.75 -3.77 0.03
C HIS A 153 -18.66 -3.22 1.13
N PRO A 154 -19.94 -2.90 0.84
CA PRO A 154 -20.87 -2.39 1.86
C PRO A 154 -21.02 -3.31 3.07
N ASP A 155 -20.92 -4.63 2.86
CA ASP A 155 -21.01 -5.63 3.93
C ASP A 155 -19.77 -5.57 4.84
N ASP A 156 -18.58 -5.39 4.29
CA ASP A 156 -17.34 -5.21 5.05
C ASP A 156 -17.39 -3.91 5.88
N GLU A 157 -17.84 -2.80 5.30
CA GLU A 157 -18.00 -1.53 6.04
C GLU A 157 -19.04 -1.65 7.15
N THR A 158 -20.15 -2.36 6.90
CA THR A 158 -21.19 -2.64 7.89
C THR A 158 -20.62 -3.51 9.03
N LEU A 159 -19.87 -4.55 8.70
CA LEU A 159 -19.21 -5.41 9.67
C LEU A 159 -18.24 -4.62 10.54
N ILE A 160 -17.36 -3.82 9.96
CA ILE A 160 -16.40 -2.98 10.69
C ILE A 160 -17.13 -2.08 11.69
N GLN A 161 -18.16 -1.37 11.25
CA GLN A 161 -18.92 -0.43 12.09
C GLN A 161 -19.63 -1.15 13.24
N ALA A 162 -20.22 -2.31 12.97
CA ALA A 162 -20.95 -3.10 13.96
C ALA A 162 -20.00 -3.71 15.01
N ILE A 163 -18.86 -4.20 14.61
CA ILE A 163 -17.87 -4.80 15.52
C ILE A 163 -17.19 -3.70 16.35
N ALA A 164 -16.79 -2.59 15.75
CA ALA A 164 -16.21 -1.45 16.47
C ALA A 164 -17.16 -0.88 17.53
N ALA A 165 -18.47 -0.94 17.30
CA ALA A 165 -19.48 -0.50 18.27
C ALA A 165 -19.58 -1.40 19.53
N VAL A 166 -19.13 -2.65 19.44
CA VAL A 166 -19.24 -3.63 20.55
C VAL A 166 -17.90 -4.03 21.15
N ASN A 167 -16.79 -3.81 20.45
CA ASN A 167 -15.44 -4.02 20.96
C ASN A 167 -14.53 -2.86 20.53
N PRO A 168 -14.12 -1.98 21.47
CA PRO A 168 -13.28 -0.83 21.17
C PRO A 168 -11.83 -1.19 20.80
N GLN A 169 -11.41 -2.44 21.03
CA GLN A 169 -10.09 -2.93 20.63
C GLN A 169 -10.15 -3.68 19.28
N THR A 170 -10.77 -3.03 18.30
CA THR A 170 -10.93 -3.55 16.94
C THR A 170 -9.78 -3.08 16.05
N ILE A 171 -9.06 -4.04 15.49
CA ILE A 171 -7.99 -3.83 14.50
C ILE A 171 -8.56 -4.22 13.13
N VAL A 172 -8.45 -3.35 12.14
CA VAL A 172 -8.87 -3.67 10.76
C VAL A 172 -7.64 -3.94 9.92
N ALA A 173 -7.57 -5.15 9.37
CA ALA A 173 -6.55 -5.63 8.45
C ALA A 173 -7.15 -5.70 7.05
N VAL A 174 -6.74 -4.79 6.15
CA VAL A 174 -7.31 -4.62 4.82
C VAL A 174 -6.44 -5.31 3.78
N MET A 175 -7.01 -6.22 3.00
CA MET A 175 -6.40 -6.82 1.82
C MET A 175 -6.89 -6.12 0.54
N GLY A 176 -6.03 -6.06 -0.48
CA GLY A 176 -6.35 -5.49 -1.78
C GLY A 176 -5.13 -4.98 -2.54
N GLY A 177 -5.20 -4.91 -3.85
CA GLY A 177 -4.08 -4.54 -4.73
C GLY A 177 -3.82 -3.04 -4.83
N SER A 178 -4.77 -2.19 -4.39
CA SER A 178 -4.64 -0.73 -4.49
C SER A 178 -5.22 0.00 -3.27
N GLY A 179 -5.24 1.34 -3.32
CA GLY A 179 -5.76 2.15 -2.23
C GLY A 179 -7.26 1.95 -2.00
N VAL A 180 -7.68 2.03 -0.74
CA VAL A 180 -9.08 1.93 -0.30
C VAL A 180 -9.47 3.20 0.43
N ILE A 181 -10.59 3.82 0.08
CA ILE A 181 -11.17 4.94 0.81
C ILE A 181 -11.82 4.41 2.08
N MET A 182 -11.43 4.96 3.24
CA MET A 182 -11.76 4.45 4.56
C MET A 182 -12.58 5.43 5.42
N GLU A 183 -13.02 6.57 4.85
CA GLU A 183 -13.65 7.67 5.61
C GLU A 183 -14.94 7.27 6.34
N ALA A 184 -15.67 6.27 5.84
CA ALA A 184 -16.91 5.81 6.48
C ALA A 184 -16.70 5.14 7.85
N TRP A 185 -15.49 4.64 8.13
CA TRP A 185 -15.26 3.80 9.30
C TRP A 185 -13.92 4.02 10.03
N ARG A 186 -12.88 4.58 9.37
CA ARG A 186 -11.53 4.67 9.95
C ARG A 186 -11.47 5.36 11.33
N GLU A 187 -12.34 6.35 11.59
CA GLU A 187 -12.37 7.07 12.87
C GLU A 187 -13.04 6.27 14.01
N ARG A 188 -13.64 5.12 13.67
CA ARG A 188 -14.33 4.24 14.65
C ARG A 188 -13.44 3.14 15.19
N VAL A 189 -12.27 2.93 14.61
CA VAL A 189 -11.34 1.86 14.97
C VAL A 189 -9.99 2.42 15.40
N PRO A 190 -9.36 1.87 16.45
CA PRO A 190 -8.07 2.37 16.93
C PRO A 190 -6.90 1.96 16.03
N ALA A 191 -6.96 0.84 15.30
CA ALA A 191 -5.83 0.37 14.51
C ALA A 191 -6.24 -0.10 13.12
N ILE A 192 -5.41 0.24 12.12
CA ILE A 192 -5.59 -0.12 10.71
C ILE A 192 -4.26 -0.58 10.13
N LEU A 193 -4.26 -1.76 9.52
CA LEU A 193 -3.17 -2.34 8.76
C LEU A 193 -3.58 -2.52 7.29
N MET A 194 -2.78 -2.04 6.36
CA MET A 194 -2.89 -2.38 4.93
C MET A 194 -1.96 -3.56 4.66
N LEU A 195 -2.53 -4.70 4.33
CA LEU A 195 -1.80 -5.95 4.12
C LEU A 195 -1.31 -6.08 2.67
N TRP A 196 -2.02 -5.46 1.71
CA TRP A 196 -1.92 -5.74 0.28
C TRP A 196 -2.32 -7.21 0.03
N TYR A 197 -1.76 -7.84 -1.00
CA TYR A 197 -1.78 -9.29 -1.16
C TYR A 197 -0.51 -9.84 -0.51
N PRO A 198 -0.61 -10.44 0.69
CA PRO A 198 0.56 -10.68 1.53
C PRO A 198 1.38 -11.92 1.16
N GLY A 199 0.96 -12.67 0.13
CA GLY A 199 1.64 -13.89 -0.33
C GLY A 199 1.47 -15.08 0.61
N MET A 200 2.21 -16.16 0.33
CA MET A 200 2.04 -17.46 0.99
C MET A 200 2.25 -17.45 2.52
N GLU A 201 3.09 -16.54 3.04
CA GLU A 201 3.39 -16.41 4.48
C GLU A 201 2.68 -15.22 5.13
N GLY A 202 1.63 -14.71 4.49
CA GLY A 202 0.92 -13.51 4.92
C GLY A 202 0.37 -13.57 6.33
N GLY A 203 -0.19 -14.71 6.72
CA GLY A 203 -0.73 -14.93 8.07
C GLY A 203 0.35 -14.86 9.15
N HIS A 204 1.51 -15.46 8.95
CA HIS A 204 2.63 -15.38 9.88
C HIS A 204 3.16 -13.94 9.98
N ALA A 205 3.33 -13.25 8.85
CA ALA A 205 3.79 -11.86 8.83
C ALA A 205 2.81 -10.92 9.56
N LEU A 206 1.49 -11.11 9.38
CA LEU A 206 0.47 -10.38 10.11
C LEU A 206 0.58 -10.64 11.63
N ALA A 207 0.66 -11.89 12.04
CA ALA A 207 0.78 -12.28 13.44
C ALA A 207 2.02 -11.67 14.10
N ASP A 208 3.18 -11.65 13.40
CA ASP A 208 4.41 -11.06 13.91
C ASP A 208 4.29 -9.55 14.14
N ILE A 209 3.58 -8.84 13.25
CA ILE A 209 3.26 -7.42 13.43
C ILE A 209 2.31 -7.25 14.62
N LEU A 210 1.17 -7.96 14.63
CA LEU A 210 0.17 -7.84 15.71
C LEU A 210 0.75 -8.06 17.09
N LEU A 211 1.68 -9.00 17.23
CA LEU A 211 2.32 -9.35 18.50
C LEU A 211 3.62 -8.58 18.78
N GLY A 212 4.04 -7.71 17.86
CA GLY A 212 5.24 -6.89 18.00
C GLY A 212 6.56 -7.66 17.95
N ARG A 213 6.58 -8.85 17.35
CA ARG A 213 7.81 -9.58 17.02
C ARG A 213 8.58 -8.88 15.91
N VAL A 214 7.83 -8.24 15.01
CA VAL A 214 8.33 -7.38 13.95
C VAL A 214 7.74 -5.98 14.15
N ASN A 215 8.59 -4.96 14.11
CA ASN A 215 8.17 -3.57 14.12
C ASN A 215 7.83 -3.15 12.67
N PRO A 216 6.60 -2.69 12.38
CA PRO A 216 6.22 -2.29 11.04
C PRO A 216 7.08 -1.10 10.55
N SER A 217 7.51 -1.17 9.30
CA SER A 217 8.32 -0.13 8.63
C SER A 217 7.88 0.15 7.20
N GLY A 218 6.79 -0.50 6.75
CA GLY A 218 6.22 -0.29 5.43
C GLY A 218 5.70 1.14 5.25
N LYS A 219 5.85 1.68 4.03
CA LYS A 219 5.33 2.99 3.64
C LYS A 219 4.39 2.84 2.44
N LEU A 220 3.35 3.67 2.38
CA LEU A 220 2.41 3.68 1.27
C LEU A 220 3.12 4.12 -0.03
N PRO A 221 3.03 3.32 -1.10
CA PRO A 221 3.57 3.68 -2.42
C PRO A 221 2.60 4.58 -3.21
N LEU A 222 1.49 4.95 -2.60
CA LEU A 222 0.43 5.77 -3.16
C LEU A 222 -0.16 6.68 -2.08
N VAL A 223 -1.02 7.61 -2.49
CA VAL A 223 -1.85 8.40 -1.59
C VAL A 223 -3.21 7.73 -1.43
N ILE A 224 -3.76 7.70 -0.22
CA ILE A 224 -5.16 7.28 0.00
C ILE A 224 -5.99 8.56 0.16
N PRO A 225 -6.86 8.88 -0.82
CA PRO A 225 -7.69 10.08 -0.76
C PRO A 225 -8.83 9.91 0.27
N ARG A 226 -9.47 10.98 0.64
CA ARG A 226 -10.70 10.95 1.44
C ARG A 226 -11.93 10.67 0.57
N ARG A 227 -11.90 11.11 -0.68
CA ARG A 227 -13.03 11.02 -1.61
C ARG A 227 -12.54 10.63 -3.00
N ALA A 228 -13.34 9.88 -3.73
CA ALA A 228 -13.04 9.56 -5.13
C ALA A 228 -12.86 10.81 -6.00
N ALA A 229 -13.62 11.89 -5.72
CA ALA A 229 -13.53 13.16 -6.43
C ALA A 229 -12.19 13.90 -6.24
N ASP A 230 -11.35 13.52 -5.27
CA ASP A 230 -10.01 14.06 -5.09
C ASP A 230 -9.00 13.47 -6.10
N LEU A 231 -9.36 12.37 -6.78
CA LEU A 231 -8.59 11.75 -7.85
C LEU A 231 -8.93 12.35 -9.22
N PRO A 232 -8.14 12.09 -10.27
CA PRO A 232 -8.52 12.43 -11.64
C PRO A 232 -9.88 11.84 -12.01
N PHE A 233 -10.60 12.54 -12.88
CA PHE A 233 -11.82 11.99 -13.46
C PHE A 233 -11.49 10.72 -14.24
N PHE A 234 -12.31 9.70 -14.03
CA PHE A 234 -12.22 8.43 -14.74
C PHE A 234 -13.60 8.03 -15.24
N ASP A 235 -13.68 7.71 -16.52
CA ASP A 235 -14.86 7.11 -17.15
C ASP A 235 -14.46 5.75 -17.71
N ARG A 236 -14.94 4.68 -17.11
CA ARG A 236 -14.63 3.30 -17.50
C ARG A 236 -15.14 2.91 -18.89
N ASP A 237 -16.16 3.64 -19.37
CA ASP A 237 -16.79 3.37 -20.66
C ASP A 237 -16.23 4.28 -21.78
N ALA A 238 -15.27 5.15 -21.46
CA ALA A 238 -14.63 6.04 -22.43
C ALA A 238 -13.73 5.25 -23.40
N THR A 239 -13.88 5.52 -24.69
CA THR A 239 -13.00 5.00 -25.72
C THR A 239 -11.72 5.81 -25.87
N GLU A 240 -11.69 7.02 -25.33
CA GLU A 240 -10.55 7.91 -25.29
C GLU A 240 -10.61 8.74 -24.01
N ILE A 241 -9.52 8.78 -23.25
CA ILE A 241 -9.40 9.56 -22.03
C ILE A 241 -7.99 10.11 -21.92
N GLU A 242 -7.86 11.38 -21.54
CA GLU A 242 -6.57 12.03 -21.32
C GLU A 242 -6.22 12.03 -19.85
N TYR A 243 -5.07 11.47 -19.52
CA TYR A 243 -4.44 11.57 -18.21
C TYR A 243 -3.23 12.49 -18.30
N ASP A 244 -3.29 13.61 -17.60
CA ASP A 244 -2.21 14.58 -17.51
C ASP A 244 -1.22 14.25 -16.37
N LEU A 245 -0.34 15.20 -16.04
CA LEU A 245 0.61 15.13 -14.92
C LEU A 245 -0.07 14.98 -13.55
N TRP A 246 -1.35 15.40 -13.43
CA TRP A 246 -2.03 15.63 -12.18
C TRP A 246 -2.80 14.40 -11.68
N HIS A 247 -2.03 13.48 -11.06
CA HIS A 247 -2.58 12.31 -10.39
C HIS A 247 -1.81 12.01 -9.09
N GLY A 248 -2.36 11.15 -8.25
CA GLY A 248 -1.78 10.76 -6.98
C GLY A 248 -1.53 11.97 -6.06
N TYR A 249 -0.44 11.92 -5.28
CA TYR A 249 -0.12 12.97 -4.31
C TYR A 249 0.17 14.33 -4.96
N ARG A 250 0.67 14.35 -6.20
CA ARG A 250 0.95 15.59 -6.95
C ARG A 250 -0.33 16.41 -7.15
N LYS A 251 -1.41 15.73 -7.56
CA LYS A 251 -2.72 16.35 -7.73
C LYS A 251 -3.28 16.88 -6.41
N LEU A 252 -3.31 16.03 -5.38
CA LEU A 252 -3.89 16.41 -4.10
C LEU A 252 -3.13 17.60 -3.49
N GLU A 253 -1.81 17.62 -3.56
CA GLU A 253 -1.01 18.73 -3.06
C GLU A 253 -1.22 20.03 -3.87
N ARG A 254 -1.32 19.95 -5.20
CA ARG A 254 -1.67 21.09 -6.06
C ARG A 254 -3.04 21.68 -5.69
N ASP A 255 -4.03 20.80 -5.54
CA ASP A 255 -5.42 21.20 -5.29
C ASP A 255 -5.66 21.56 -3.81
N GLY A 256 -4.66 21.45 -2.94
CA GLY A 256 -4.80 21.67 -1.49
C GLY A 256 -5.71 20.67 -0.80
N SER A 257 -5.93 19.51 -1.39
CA SER A 257 -6.76 18.43 -0.84
C SER A 257 -5.97 17.62 0.19
N THR A 258 -6.52 17.48 1.40
CA THR A 258 -5.91 16.67 2.45
C THR A 258 -6.29 15.21 2.28
N PRO A 259 -5.34 14.30 2.05
CA PRO A 259 -5.63 12.87 1.97
C PRO A 259 -6.01 12.25 3.32
N ALA A 260 -6.57 11.07 3.32
CA ALA A 260 -6.71 10.24 4.50
C ALA A 260 -5.32 9.78 5.00
N PHE A 261 -4.48 9.32 4.05
CA PHE A 261 -3.09 8.95 4.30
C PHE A 261 -2.22 9.44 3.14
N PRO A 262 -1.17 10.24 3.41
CA PRO A 262 -0.32 10.79 2.37
C PRO A 262 0.60 9.72 1.73
N PHE A 263 1.12 10.03 0.55
CA PHE A 263 2.17 9.23 -0.08
C PHE A 263 3.40 9.12 0.83
N GLY A 264 3.95 7.92 0.95
CA GLY A 264 5.09 7.64 1.82
C GLY A 264 4.75 7.42 3.29
N PHE A 265 3.46 7.52 3.69
CA PHE A 265 3.02 7.36 5.07
C PHE A 265 3.09 5.89 5.53
N GLY A 266 3.40 5.71 6.81
CA GLY A 266 3.37 4.44 7.52
C GLY A 266 3.96 4.62 8.92
N LEU A 267 3.29 4.05 9.92
CA LEU A 267 3.66 4.13 11.33
C LEU A 267 4.64 3.02 11.72
N SER A 268 5.26 3.21 12.88
CA SER A 268 6.16 2.27 13.54
C SER A 268 5.77 2.15 15.02
N TYR A 269 6.18 1.08 15.69
CA TYR A 269 6.09 0.92 17.14
C TYR A 269 7.19 1.67 17.92
N THR A 270 8.01 2.44 17.20
CA THR A 270 9.00 3.34 17.78
C THR A 270 8.87 4.71 17.12
N SER A 271 9.62 5.70 17.62
CA SER A 271 9.61 7.06 17.11
C SER A 271 10.97 7.46 16.60
N PHE A 272 10.99 8.25 15.54
CA PHE A 272 12.23 8.75 14.93
C PHE A 272 12.25 10.28 14.94
N ARG A 273 13.43 10.85 15.14
CA ARG A 273 13.67 12.29 15.08
C ARG A 273 14.74 12.58 14.04
N TYR A 274 14.45 13.55 13.18
CA TYR A 274 15.37 14.06 12.16
C TYR A 274 15.99 15.38 12.61
N ALA A 275 17.29 15.54 12.38
CA ALA A 275 18.04 16.73 12.77
C ALA A 275 19.26 16.96 11.86
N ASN A 276 19.92 18.09 12.03
CA ASN A 276 21.23 18.41 11.45
C ASN A 276 21.28 18.25 9.92
N LEU A 277 20.23 18.68 9.22
CA LEU A 277 20.20 18.68 7.75
C LEU A 277 21.33 19.56 7.21
N ALA A 278 22.16 19.01 6.35
CA ALA A 278 23.25 19.74 5.70
C ALA A 278 23.36 19.34 4.21
N LEU A 279 23.78 20.31 3.41
CA LEU A 279 24.12 20.14 2.00
C LEU A 279 25.63 20.25 1.85
N ASP A 280 26.23 19.45 0.99
CA ASP A 280 27.65 19.56 0.66
C ASP A 280 27.97 20.84 -0.10
N GLN A 281 27.01 21.32 -0.87
CA GLN A 281 27.07 22.59 -1.62
C GLN A 281 25.67 23.15 -1.82
N ASN A 282 25.57 24.49 -1.98
CA ASN A 282 24.29 25.16 -2.21
C ASN A 282 24.12 25.69 -3.66
N GLN A 283 25.09 25.44 -4.52
CA GLN A 283 25.06 25.81 -5.94
C GLN A 283 25.68 24.68 -6.77
N LEU A 284 24.95 24.20 -7.73
CA LEU A 284 25.31 23.07 -8.58
C LEU A 284 25.30 23.45 -10.06
N GLY A 285 26.12 22.80 -10.83
CA GLY A 285 26.01 22.73 -12.29
C GLY A 285 24.93 21.74 -12.73
N PRO A 286 24.53 21.77 -14.01
CA PRO A 286 23.41 20.96 -14.54
C PRO A 286 23.69 19.45 -14.57
N SER A 287 24.92 19.02 -14.37
CA SER A 287 25.33 17.59 -14.40
C SER A 287 25.95 17.12 -13.07
N GLU A 288 25.80 17.90 -12.00
CA GLU A 288 26.34 17.58 -10.69
C GLU A 288 25.32 16.81 -9.83
N THR A 289 25.80 16.31 -8.71
CA THR A 289 24.98 15.58 -7.73
C THR A 289 25.05 16.27 -6.39
N LEU A 290 23.92 16.69 -5.86
CA LEU A 290 23.79 17.21 -4.50
C LEU A 290 23.89 16.06 -3.50
N GLN A 291 24.81 16.19 -2.52
CA GLN A 291 24.85 15.30 -1.37
C GLN A 291 24.14 15.96 -0.18
N VAL A 292 23.15 15.26 0.32
CA VAL A 292 22.33 15.71 1.46
C VAL A 292 22.62 14.78 2.63
N SER A 293 22.98 15.33 3.78
CA SER A 293 23.18 14.56 5.00
C SER A 293 22.25 15.03 6.11
N LEU A 294 21.83 14.13 6.97
CA LEU A 294 21.05 14.42 8.18
C LEU A 294 21.25 13.32 9.22
N ASP A 295 20.96 13.64 10.47
CA ASP A 295 20.95 12.68 11.54
C ASP A 295 19.53 12.16 11.78
N VAL A 296 19.39 10.85 11.89
CA VAL A 296 18.14 10.18 12.29
C VAL A 296 18.39 9.43 13.59
N SER A 297 17.58 9.73 14.60
CA SER A 297 17.64 9.11 15.93
C SER A 297 16.38 8.30 16.19
N ASN A 298 16.53 7.08 16.67
CA ASN A 298 15.44 6.32 17.27
C ASN A 298 15.21 6.83 18.71
N THR A 299 14.11 7.52 18.95
CA THR A 299 13.77 8.13 20.24
C THR A 299 12.83 7.27 21.09
N GLY A 300 12.38 6.14 20.54
CA GLY A 300 11.51 5.20 21.25
C GLY A 300 12.28 4.08 21.95
N ALA A 301 11.53 3.11 22.47
CA ALA A 301 12.06 2.02 23.30
C ALA A 301 12.24 0.69 22.52
N ARG A 302 12.03 0.67 21.22
CA ARG A 302 12.14 -0.52 20.36
C ARG A 302 13.07 -0.26 19.20
N ALA A 303 13.79 -1.28 18.79
CA ALA A 303 14.47 -1.26 17.49
C ALA A 303 13.45 -1.11 16.36
N GLY A 304 13.81 -0.37 15.32
CA GLY A 304 12.92 -0.14 14.20
C GLY A 304 13.66 0.33 12.96
N GLU A 305 12.96 0.26 11.86
CA GLU A 305 13.47 0.74 10.58
C GLU A 305 12.65 1.94 10.12
N GLU A 306 13.34 2.93 9.56
CA GLU A 306 12.72 4.13 9.00
C GLU A 306 13.12 4.30 7.54
N VAL A 307 12.17 4.81 6.74
CA VAL A 307 12.42 5.20 5.35
C VAL A 307 12.50 6.72 5.28
N VAL A 308 13.71 7.22 5.21
CA VAL A 308 13.98 8.65 5.04
C VAL A 308 13.67 9.06 3.61
N GLN A 309 12.82 10.06 3.42
CA GLN A 309 12.32 10.48 2.11
C GLN A 309 12.70 11.92 1.83
N LEU A 310 13.26 12.18 0.65
CA LEU A 310 13.67 13.51 0.19
C LEU A 310 12.82 13.92 -1.01
N TYR A 311 12.10 15.01 -0.86
CA TYR A 311 11.29 15.64 -1.90
C TYR A 311 11.93 16.95 -2.35
N VAL A 312 11.71 17.34 -3.61
CA VAL A 312 12.23 18.59 -4.18
C VAL A 312 11.11 19.35 -4.90
N SER A 313 11.06 20.65 -4.67
CA SER A 313 10.21 21.63 -5.33
C SER A 313 11.06 22.54 -6.22
N ALA A 314 10.61 22.86 -7.43
CA ALA A 314 11.21 23.85 -8.30
C ALA A 314 10.55 25.22 -8.06
N ILE A 315 11.32 26.23 -7.66
CA ILE A 315 10.78 27.55 -7.32
C ILE A 315 10.81 28.46 -8.54
N GLY A 316 9.64 28.90 -9.00
CA GLY A 316 9.53 29.83 -10.13
C GLY A 316 9.82 29.19 -11.49
N SER A 317 9.55 27.91 -11.64
CA SER A 317 9.65 27.21 -12.93
C SER A 317 8.84 27.90 -14.03
N ALA A 318 9.37 27.93 -15.24
CA ALA A 318 8.68 28.46 -16.41
C ALA A 318 7.61 27.50 -16.97
N VAL A 319 7.63 26.26 -16.54
CA VAL A 319 6.65 25.23 -16.89
C VAL A 319 5.88 24.77 -15.67
N GLU A 320 4.73 24.17 -15.89
CA GLU A 320 3.93 23.61 -14.81
C GLU A 320 4.66 22.42 -14.17
N ARG A 321 4.85 22.45 -12.85
CA ARG A 321 5.55 21.43 -12.08
C ARG A 321 4.71 21.02 -10.88
N ALA A 322 4.87 19.77 -10.45
CA ALA A 322 4.31 19.32 -9.19
C ALA A 322 4.84 20.19 -8.02
N PRO A 323 4.02 20.46 -6.97
CA PRO A 323 4.46 21.22 -5.81
C PRO A 323 5.76 20.69 -5.21
N LYS A 324 5.92 19.38 -5.18
CA LYS A 324 7.19 18.68 -4.91
C LYS A 324 7.13 17.24 -5.40
N GLU A 325 8.29 16.62 -5.57
CA GLU A 325 8.42 15.26 -6.04
C GLU A 325 9.47 14.49 -5.22
N LEU A 326 9.22 13.21 -4.94
CA LEU A 326 10.20 12.32 -4.33
C LEU A 326 11.40 12.14 -5.27
N LYS A 327 12.59 12.54 -4.82
CA LYS A 327 13.83 12.47 -5.61
C LYS A 327 14.85 11.49 -5.05
N ALA A 328 14.81 11.23 -3.74
CA ALA A 328 15.66 10.21 -3.12
C ALA A 328 15.00 9.63 -1.86
N PHE A 329 15.34 8.40 -1.51
CA PHE A 329 14.98 7.79 -0.25
C PHE A 329 16.00 6.71 0.14
N THR A 330 16.04 6.39 1.43
CA THR A 330 16.82 5.27 1.95
C THR A 330 16.17 4.67 3.18
N ARG A 331 16.35 3.37 3.40
CA ARG A 331 15.88 2.66 4.58
C ARG A 331 17.04 2.40 5.52
N ILE A 332 16.85 2.66 6.80
CA ILE A 332 17.83 2.46 7.85
C ILE A 332 17.22 1.72 9.04
N ALA A 333 18.01 0.88 9.69
CA ALA A 333 17.64 0.22 10.95
C ALA A 333 18.37 0.93 12.10
N LEU A 334 17.66 1.18 13.21
CA LEU A 334 18.19 1.86 14.39
C LEU A 334 17.74 1.15 15.66
N GLU A 335 18.70 0.89 16.55
CA GLU A 335 18.43 0.46 17.92
C GLU A 335 17.86 1.60 18.77
N PRO A 336 17.17 1.31 19.90
CA PRO A 336 16.71 2.33 20.84
C PRO A 336 17.84 3.27 21.27
N GLY A 337 17.63 4.58 21.10
CA GLY A 337 18.62 5.61 21.42
C GLY A 337 19.75 5.77 20.40
N GLU A 338 19.82 4.92 19.37
CA GLU A 338 20.83 5.04 18.31
C GLU A 338 20.55 6.27 17.45
N THR A 339 21.62 6.97 17.06
CA THR A 339 21.61 8.04 16.05
C THR A 339 22.55 7.65 14.93
N ARG A 340 22.09 7.81 13.69
CA ARG A 340 22.91 7.56 12.51
C ARG A 340 22.81 8.72 11.52
N THR A 341 23.95 9.12 10.98
CA THR A 341 23.98 10.07 9.87
C THR A 341 23.64 9.34 8.58
N VAL A 342 22.62 9.84 7.91
CA VAL A 342 22.10 9.34 6.62
C VAL A 342 22.60 10.25 5.51
N GLN A 343 22.95 9.67 4.37
CA GLN A 343 23.31 10.39 3.16
C GLN A 343 22.34 10.05 2.03
N LEU A 344 21.89 11.09 1.32
CA LEU A 344 21.02 10.98 0.15
C LEU A 344 21.65 11.76 -1.00
N ALA A 345 21.70 11.15 -2.18
CA ALA A 345 22.25 11.75 -3.38
C ALA A 345 21.11 12.14 -4.34
N VAL A 346 21.12 13.38 -4.79
CA VAL A 346 20.19 13.91 -5.78
C VAL A 346 20.96 14.41 -7.01
N PRO A 347 21.12 13.57 -8.05
CA PRO A 347 21.65 14.03 -9.32
C PRO A 347 20.74 15.12 -9.89
N THR A 348 21.30 16.23 -10.37
CA THR A 348 20.53 17.34 -10.96
C THR A 348 19.67 16.88 -12.14
N SER A 349 20.09 15.85 -12.87
CA SER A 349 19.29 15.23 -13.93
C SER A 349 17.91 14.72 -13.48
N ARG A 350 17.74 14.38 -12.19
CA ARG A 350 16.42 14.01 -11.64
C ARG A 350 15.47 15.19 -11.47
N LEU A 351 15.95 16.43 -11.62
CA LEU A 351 15.16 17.66 -11.55
C LEU A 351 14.64 18.08 -12.92
N ALA A 352 15.05 17.39 -13.98
CA ALA A 352 14.65 17.68 -15.35
C ALA A 352 13.15 17.47 -15.57
N TYR A 353 12.61 18.24 -16.51
CA TYR A 353 11.35 17.98 -17.20
C TYR A 353 11.63 17.72 -18.68
N TYR A 354 10.69 17.13 -19.38
CA TYR A 354 10.82 16.94 -20.82
C TYR A 354 10.31 18.17 -21.54
N ASP A 355 11.18 18.81 -22.33
CA ASP A 355 10.85 19.97 -23.17
C ASP A 355 10.50 19.47 -24.58
N GLU A 356 9.24 19.54 -24.96
CA GLU A 356 8.74 19.07 -26.26
C GLU A 356 9.34 19.88 -27.43
N THR A 357 9.68 21.16 -27.20
CA THR A 357 10.27 22.02 -28.24
C THR A 357 11.69 21.62 -28.58
N GLN A 358 12.45 21.22 -27.55
CA GLN A 358 13.83 20.75 -27.70
C GLN A 358 13.91 19.23 -27.91
N ALA A 359 12.80 18.50 -27.69
CA ALA A 359 12.71 17.04 -27.67
C ALA A 359 13.76 16.40 -26.76
N ASP A 360 14.01 17.01 -25.57
CA ASP A 360 15.02 16.55 -24.62
C ASP A 360 14.63 16.87 -23.18
N PHE A 361 15.32 16.23 -22.22
CA PHE A 361 15.18 16.54 -20.80
C PHE A 361 16.01 17.75 -20.41
N VAL A 362 15.36 18.76 -19.82
CA VAL A 362 15.96 20.03 -19.46
C VAL A 362 15.92 20.24 -17.95
N VAL A 363 17.05 20.60 -17.35
CA VAL A 363 17.14 21.05 -15.96
C VAL A 363 17.11 22.58 -15.97
N GLU A 364 16.10 23.17 -15.36
CA GLU A 364 15.99 24.62 -15.28
C GLU A 364 17.04 25.21 -14.32
N PRO A 365 17.68 26.31 -14.67
CA PRO A 365 18.59 27.02 -13.79
C PRO A 365 17.80 27.88 -12.78
N LEU A 366 17.33 27.22 -11.72
CA LEU A 366 16.43 27.78 -10.71
C LEU A 366 16.95 27.57 -9.29
N GLU A 367 16.29 28.23 -8.35
CA GLU A 367 16.29 27.84 -6.95
C GLU A 367 15.35 26.65 -6.73
N TYR A 368 15.81 25.68 -5.96
CA TYR A 368 15.06 24.51 -5.55
C TYR A 368 14.98 24.43 -4.03
N GLU A 369 13.83 24.00 -3.51
CA GLU A 369 13.66 23.72 -2.08
C GLU A 369 13.50 22.21 -1.87
N LEU A 370 14.30 21.64 -0.97
CA LEU A 370 14.18 20.25 -0.58
C LEU A 370 13.51 20.10 0.78
N PHE A 371 12.82 18.96 0.94
CA PHE A 371 12.11 18.58 2.15
C PHE A 371 12.53 17.16 2.50
N VAL A 372 13.05 16.93 3.69
CA VAL A 372 13.40 15.60 4.16
C VAL A 372 12.53 15.23 5.35
N GLY A 373 11.76 14.15 5.20
CA GLY A 373 10.76 13.76 6.20
C GLY A 373 10.34 12.30 6.05
N THR A 374 9.30 11.95 6.79
CA THR A 374 8.75 10.59 6.88
C THR A 374 7.71 10.29 5.80
N HIS A 375 7.12 11.29 5.17
CA HIS A 375 6.13 11.18 4.09
C HIS A 375 5.95 12.53 3.37
N SER A 376 5.21 12.58 2.27
CA SER A 376 5.08 13.77 1.42
C SER A 376 4.52 15.00 2.14
N LEU A 377 3.65 14.84 3.12
CA LEU A 377 3.02 15.91 3.88
C LEU A 377 3.52 15.99 5.33
N ASP A 378 4.75 15.57 5.60
CA ASP A 378 5.32 15.65 6.95
C ASP A 378 5.43 17.11 7.42
N PRO A 379 4.66 17.54 8.46
CA PRO A 379 4.71 18.91 8.96
C PRO A 379 6.04 19.25 9.64
N HIS A 380 6.84 18.23 9.99
CA HIS A 380 8.13 18.36 10.65
C HIS A 380 9.31 18.15 9.68
N ALA A 381 9.05 18.04 8.38
CA ALA A 381 10.09 17.87 7.37
C ALA A 381 11.17 18.97 7.49
N LEU A 382 12.42 18.55 7.52
CA LEU A 382 13.56 19.46 7.45
C LEU A 382 13.64 20.07 6.05
N LYS A 383 14.04 21.35 5.95
CA LYS A 383 14.06 22.09 4.69
C LYS A 383 15.42 22.74 4.45
N ALA A 384 15.82 22.78 3.20
CA ALA A 384 16.99 23.54 2.74
C ALA A 384 16.77 23.99 1.29
N ARG A 385 17.57 24.95 0.84
CA ARG A 385 17.53 25.46 -0.53
C ARG A 385 18.87 25.36 -1.21
N PHE A 386 18.83 25.17 -2.51
CA PHE A 386 20.01 25.16 -3.37
C PHE A 386 19.64 25.74 -4.75
N VAL A 387 20.65 26.10 -5.52
CA VAL A 387 20.50 26.68 -6.86
C VAL A 387 21.18 25.76 -7.88
N VAL A 388 20.50 25.48 -8.96
CA VAL A 388 21.14 24.93 -10.17
C VAL A 388 21.47 26.09 -11.09
N ARG A 389 22.73 26.18 -11.52
CA ARG A 389 23.20 27.22 -12.46
C ARG A 389 22.93 26.80 -13.91
N GLY A 390 22.74 27.78 -14.79
CA GLY A 390 22.81 27.57 -16.22
C GLY A 390 24.22 27.23 -16.68
N ASN A 391 24.32 26.62 -17.87
CA ASN A 391 25.58 26.39 -18.55
C ASN A 391 26.28 27.71 -18.89
#